data_31ede2b75f5ba6314564e37a48f1f5cf
#
_entry.id   31ede2b75f5ba6314564e37a48f1f5cf
#
_cell.length_a   1.000
_cell.length_b   1.000
_cell.length_c   1.000
_cell.angle_alpha   90.00
_cell.angle_beta   90.00
_cell.angle_gamma   90.00
#
_symmetry.space_group_name_H-M   'P 1'
#
loop_
_entity.id
_entity.type
_entity.pdbx_description
1 polymer ?
#
loop_
_entity_poly.entity_id
_entity_poly.type
_entity_poly.pdbx_seq_one_letter_code
_entity_poly.pdbx_strand_id
1 'polypeptide(L)'
;LDELEKKARAREEELASIPSVKPVRLDHLQRDVQHLSGYGIRLHPVHKVNKMHHGIDFTAPEGTSIQATGDGRVVEVENKKSGYGRSVTIDHGYGFKTLYAHMAQIKVRKGQKVKKGEVIGTIGNSGTSTGPHCHYEVHLYGKPVNPIHYCMDGLSPQEYQEMVEKAEMANQSFD
;
A
#
# COMPACT_ATOMS: atom_id res chain seq x y z
N LEU A 1 -19.13 23.82 -20.40
CA LEU A 1 -19.21 23.61 -18.95
C LEU A 1 -19.00 24.92 -18.23
N ASP A 2 -19.81 25.21 -17.22
CA ASP A 2 -19.59 26.38 -16.39
C ASP A 2 -18.45 26.16 -15.39
N GLU A 3 -18.06 27.21 -14.69
CA GLU A 3 -16.94 27.16 -13.73
C GLU A 3 -17.22 26.22 -12.57
N LEU A 4 -18.47 26.13 -12.13
CA LEU A 4 -18.83 25.23 -11.02
C LEU A 4 -18.69 23.76 -11.41
N GLU A 5 -19.13 23.39 -12.61
CA GLU A 5 -18.99 22.03 -13.12
C GLU A 5 -17.51 21.64 -13.31
N LYS A 6 -16.68 22.56 -13.81
CA LYS A 6 -15.24 22.34 -13.96
C LYS A 6 -14.58 22.10 -12.61
N LYS A 7 -14.92 22.89 -11.60
CA LYS A 7 -14.39 22.73 -10.24
C LYS A 7 -14.81 21.40 -9.62
N ALA A 8 -16.06 21.00 -9.82
CA ALA A 8 -16.57 19.72 -9.32
C ALA A 8 -15.83 18.54 -9.94
N ARG A 9 -15.59 18.56 -11.25
CA ARG A 9 -14.82 17.52 -11.94
C ARG A 9 -13.38 17.47 -11.49
N ALA A 10 -12.73 18.62 -11.35
CA ALA A 10 -11.36 18.70 -10.86
C ALA A 10 -11.26 18.11 -9.46
N ARG A 11 -12.23 18.36 -8.61
CA ARG A 11 -12.28 17.80 -7.25
C ARG A 11 -12.47 16.29 -7.26
N GLU A 12 -13.34 15.77 -8.13
CA GLU A 12 -13.55 14.34 -8.29
C GLU A 12 -12.28 13.63 -8.76
N GLU A 13 -11.55 14.20 -9.71
CA GLU A 13 -10.29 13.66 -10.19
C GLU A 13 -9.24 13.63 -9.09
N GLU A 14 -9.13 14.71 -8.31
CA GLU A 14 -8.23 14.78 -7.17
C GLU A 14 -8.55 13.70 -6.15
N LEU A 15 -9.82 13.56 -5.75
CA LEU A 15 -10.24 12.56 -4.77
C LEU A 15 -10.01 11.13 -5.26
N ALA A 16 -10.19 10.87 -6.55
CA ALA A 16 -9.92 9.56 -7.13
C ALA A 16 -8.41 9.24 -7.14
N SER A 17 -7.57 10.27 -7.22
CA SER A 17 -6.11 10.10 -7.26
C SER A 17 -5.49 9.97 -5.87
N ILE A 18 -6.10 10.54 -4.83
CA ILE A 18 -5.57 10.42 -3.47
C ILE A 18 -5.71 8.97 -3.00
N PRO A 19 -4.63 8.34 -2.50
CA PRO A 19 -4.72 6.99 -1.95
C PRO A 19 -5.76 6.92 -0.83
N SER A 20 -6.71 6.00 -0.91
CA SER A 20 -7.82 5.95 0.04
C SER A 20 -8.33 4.55 0.36
N VAL A 21 -7.95 3.53 -0.43
CA VAL A 21 -8.31 2.13 -0.17
C VAL A 21 -7.06 1.34 0.24
N LYS A 22 -7.26 0.17 0.82
CA LYS A 22 -6.14 -0.72 1.13
C LYS A 22 -5.60 -1.36 -0.15
N PRO A 23 -4.29 -1.67 -0.20
CA PRO A 23 -3.70 -2.35 -1.37
C PRO A 23 -4.20 -3.78 -1.52
N VAL A 24 -4.70 -4.39 -0.45
CA VAL A 24 -5.27 -5.73 -0.46
C VAL A 24 -6.72 -5.65 0.04
N ARG A 25 -7.67 -6.22 -0.71
CA ARG A 25 -9.08 -6.14 -0.39
C ARG A 25 -9.41 -6.99 0.84
N LEU A 26 -10.31 -6.50 1.70
CA LEU A 26 -10.70 -7.19 2.93
C LEU A 26 -11.34 -8.55 2.68
N ASP A 27 -12.11 -8.69 1.60
CA ASP A 27 -12.72 -9.96 1.24
C ASP A 27 -11.68 -11.01 0.84
N HIS A 28 -10.50 -10.59 0.42
CA HIS A 28 -9.35 -11.46 0.15
C HIS A 28 -8.48 -11.69 1.39
N LEU A 29 -8.49 -10.76 2.34
CA LEU A 29 -7.77 -10.90 3.60
C LEU A 29 -8.47 -11.86 4.57
N GLN A 30 -9.75 -12.08 4.39
CA GLN A 30 -10.59 -12.90 5.27
C GLN A 30 -10.41 -12.48 6.73
N ARG A 31 -9.85 -13.32 7.59
CA ARG A 31 -9.66 -13.02 9.01
C ARG A 31 -8.33 -12.34 9.31
N ASP A 32 -7.51 -12.07 8.30
CA ASP A 32 -6.12 -11.72 8.50
C ASP A 32 -5.82 -10.24 8.67
N VAL A 33 -6.83 -9.42 8.89
CA VAL A 33 -6.65 -8.11 9.51
C VAL A 33 -5.84 -8.21 10.81
N GLN A 34 -5.70 -9.44 11.33
CA GLN A 34 -4.93 -9.71 12.54
C GLN A 34 -3.42 -9.59 12.35
N HIS A 35 -2.92 -9.67 11.12
CA HIS A 35 -1.50 -9.72 10.82
C HIS A 35 -1.01 -8.46 10.12
N LEU A 36 -1.30 -7.30 10.73
CA LEU A 36 -0.78 -6.02 10.28
C LEU A 36 0.45 -5.65 11.11
N SER A 37 1.48 -5.13 10.43
CA SER A 37 2.58 -4.44 11.11
C SER A 37 2.56 -2.98 10.66
N GLY A 38 2.36 -2.08 11.60
CA GLY A 38 2.11 -0.67 11.32
C GLY A 38 3.37 0.15 11.11
N TYR A 39 3.14 1.40 10.75
CA TYR A 39 4.17 2.42 10.57
C TYR A 39 4.84 2.73 11.91
N GLY A 40 6.14 2.96 11.88
CA GLY A 40 6.90 3.36 13.06
C GLY A 40 8.07 2.44 13.35
N ILE A 41 8.69 2.59 14.53
CA ILE A 41 9.84 1.80 14.91
C ILE A 41 9.37 0.38 15.28
N ARG A 42 9.93 -0.63 14.61
CA ARG A 42 9.60 -2.05 14.78
C ARG A 42 10.87 -2.89 14.86
N LEU A 43 10.78 -4.07 15.47
CA LEU A 43 11.87 -5.03 15.47
C LEU A 43 12.00 -5.65 14.07
N HIS A 44 13.15 -5.44 13.43
CA HIS A 44 13.38 -6.00 12.09
C HIS A 44 13.58 -7.52 12.19
N PRO A 45 12.87 -8.34 11.38
CA PRO A 45 12.89 -9.78 11.55
C PRO A 45 14.23 -10.43 11.18
N VAL A 46 14.94 -9.85 10.21
CA VAL A 46 16.23 -10.39 9.72
C VAL A 46 17.39 -9.87 10.58
N HIS A 47 17.43 -8.56 10.79
CA HIS A 47 18.55 -7.93 11.50
C HIS A 47 18.42 -7.96 13.03
N LYS A 48 17.24 -8.29 13.56
CA LYS A 48 16.97 -8.40 15.00
C LYS A 48 17.24 -7.12 15.79
N VAL A 49 17.13 -5.97 15.14
CA VAL A 49 17.28 -4.64 15.74
C VAL A 49 16.02 -3.81 15.51
N ASN A 50 15.78 -2.84 16.37
CA ASN A 50 14.69 -1.89 16.15
C ASN A 50 15.02 -1.01 14.95
N LYS A 51 14.08 -0.94 14.01
CA LYS A 51 14.24 -0.21 12.77
C LYS A 51 12.96 0.51 12.41
N MET A 52 13.09 1.68 11.80
CA MET A 52 11.92 2.42 11.33
C MET A 52 11.21 1.65 10.23
N HIS A 53 9.91 1.39 10.42
CA HIS A 53 9.03 0.79 9.43
C HIS A 53 8.29 1.91 8.69
N HIS A 54 8.65 2.13 7.43
CA HIS A 54 8.15 3.27 6.64
C HIS A 54 6.79 3.02 6.00
N GLY A 55 6.14 1.92 6.29
CA GLY A 55 4.88 1.55 5.70
C GLY A 55 4.05 0.66 6.61
N ILE A 56 3.07 -0.01 6.01
CA ILE A 56 2.24 -1.02 6.67
C ILE A 56 2.39 -2.34 5.90
N ASP A 57 2.54 -3.44 6.63
CA ASP A 57 2.56 -4.78 6.05
C ASP A 57 1.17 -5.39 6.14
N PHE A 58 0.60 -5.74 4.98
CA PHE A 58 -0.68 -6.43 4.87
C PHE A 58 -0.42 -7.90 4.57
N THR A 59 -0.69 -8.77 5.53
CA THR A 59 -0.44 -10.20 5.39
C THR A 59 -1.62 -10.89 4.70
N ALA A 60 -1.33 -11.67 3.69
CA ALA A 60 -2.31 -12.52 3.00
C ALA A 60 -1.57 -13.65 2.28
N PRO A 61 -2.27 -14.72 1.85
CA PRO A 61 -1.61 -15.80 1.14
C PRO A 61 -0.90 -15.32 -0.13
N GLU A 62 0.20 -15.98 -0.47
CA GLU A 62 0.90 -15.72 -1.72
C GLU A 62 -0.04 -15.87 -2.91
N GLY A 63 0.03 -14.96 -3.86
CA GLY A 63 -0.87 -14.94 -5.01
C GLY A 63 -2.12 -14.07 -4.83
N THR A 64 -2.39 -13.58 -3.62
CA THR A 64 -3.50 -12.65 -3.39
C THR A 64 -3.27 -11.37 -4.19
N SER A 65 -4.32 -10.85 -4.83
CA SER A 65 -4.22 -9.67 -5.68
C SER A 65 -3.89 -8.41 -4.88
N ILE A 66 -2.99 -7.60 -5.45
CA ILE A 66 -2.66 -6.27 -4.97
C ILE A 66 -3.30 -5.27 -5.93
N GLN A 67 -3.97 -4.26 -5.40
CA GLN A 67 -4.66 -3.23 -6.20
C GLN A 67 -4.05 -1.86 -5.98
N ALA A 68 -4.16 -1.02 -7.01
CA ALA A 68 -3.80 0.39 -6.89
C ALA A 68 -4.74 1.09 -5.92
N THR A 69 -4.20 1.90 -5.02
CA THR A 69 -4.96 2.54 -3.95
C THR A 69 -5.54 3.90 -4.34
N GLY A 70 -5.19 4.38 -5.51
CA GLY A 70 -5.72 5.60 -6.12
C GLY A 70 -5.38 5.60 -7.61
N ASP A 71 -6.04 6.46 -8.37
CA ASP A 71 -5.71 6.66 -9.77
C ASP A 71 -4.30 7.23 -9.89
N GLY A 72 -3.55 6.79 -10.89
CA GLY A 72 -2.20 7.29 -11.09
C GLY A 72 -1.49 6.65 -12.28
N ARG A 73 -0.19 6.81 -12.28
CA ARG A 73 0.69 6.25 -13.32
C ARG A 73 1.85 5.50 -12.67
N VAL A 74 2.15 4.33 -13.17
CA VAL A 74 3.30 3.55 -12.72
C VAL A 74 4.58 4.27 -13.16
N VAL A 75 5.39 4.65 -12.17
CA VAL A 75 6.65 5.37 -12.44
C VAL A 75 7.89 4.51 -12.24
N GLU A 76 7.77 3.44 -11.45
CA GLU A 76 8.86 2.47 -11.28
C GLU A 76 8.33 1.06 -11.16
N VAL A 77 9.04 0.13 -11.76
CA VAL A 77 8.88 -1.32 -11.59
C VAL A 77 10.27 -1.89 -11.35
N GLU A 78 10.46 -2.54 -10.22
CA GLU A 78 11.77 -3.09 -9.87
C GLU A 78 11.67 -4.58 -9.50
N ASN A 79 12.75 -5.30 -9.76
CA ASN A 79 12.87 -6.71 -9.40
C ASN A 79 14.26 -6.91 -8.79
N LYS A 80 14.33 -6.81 -7.47
CA LYS A 80 15.57 -6.94 -6.70
C LYS A 80 15.59 -8.23 -5.89
N LYS A 81 16.77 -8.73 -5.60
CA LYS A 81 16.94 -9.94 -4.77
C LYS A 81 16.86 -9.65 -3.28
N SER A 82 17.01 -8.39 -2.88
CA SER A 82 16.98 -7.94 -1.49
C SER A 82 16.11 -6.69 -1.37
N GLY A 83 15.96 -6.17 -0.15
CA GLY A 83 15.15 -4.99 0.12
C GLY A 83 13.69 -5.23 -0.24
N TYR A 84 13.13 -4.39 -1.08
CA TYR A 84 11.71 -4.47 -1.48
C TYR A 84 11.40 -5.65 -2.42
N GLY A 85 12.41 -6.31 -2.96
CA GLY A 85 12.19 -7.40 -3.91
C GLY A 85 11.54 -6.91 -5.20
N ARG A 86 10.43 -7.55 -5.59
CA ARG A 86 9.62 -7.07 -6.71
C ARG A 86 8.66 -5.99 -6.20
N SER A 87 8.75 -4.81 -6.78
CA SER A 87 7.98 -3.65 -6.31
C SER A 87 7.47 -2.78 -7.45
N VAL A 88 6.38 -2.07 -7.17
CA VAL A 88 5.75 -1.10 -8.07
C VAL A 88 5.58 0.21 -7.31
N THR A 89 5.92 1.33 -7.96
CA THR A 89 5.65 2.67 -7.44
C THR A 89 4.67 3.37 -8.37
N ILE A 90 3.62 3.94 -7.81
CA ILE A 90 2.59 4.70 -8.54
C ILE A 90 2.66 6.15 -8.09
N ASP A 91 2.70 7.06 -9.07
CA ASP A 91 2.57 8.50 -8.84
C ASP A 91 1.12 8.89 -9.09
N HIS A 92 0.47 9.39 -8.03
CA HIS A 92 -0.94 9.80 -8.06
C HIS A 92 -1.14 11.28 -8.37
N GLY A 93 -0.06 12.05 -8.48
CA GLY A 93 -0.13 13.49 -8.50
C GLY A 93 -0.44 14.05 -7.11
N TYR A 94 -0.64 15.36 -7.03
CA TYR A 94 -0.97 16.05 -5.78
C TYR A 94 0.05 15.79 -4.65
N GLY A 95 1.28 15.43 -5.01
CA GLY A 95 2.34 15.10 -4.06
C GLY A 95 2.36 13.66 -3.57
N PHE A 96 1.41 12.81 -3.97
CA PHE A 96 1.30 11.43 -3.49
C PHE A 96 1.97 10.42 -4.40
N LYS A 97 2.76 9.52 -3.81
CA LYS A 97 3.24 8.29 -4.43
C LYS A 97 2.99 7.12 -3.50
N THR A 98 2.72 5.94 -4.06
CA THR A 98 2.55 4.72 -3.27
C THR A 98 3.50 3.64 -3.77
N LEU A 99 4.03 2.85 -2.83
CA LEU A 99 4.96 1.76 -3.10
C LEU A 99 4.34 0.45 -2.60
N TYR A 100 4.42 -0.57 -3.45
CA TYR A 100 3.90 -1.92 -3.18
C TYR A 100 5.07 -2.90 -3.36
N ALA A 101 5.48 -3.57 -2.29
CA ALA A 101 6.71 -4.36 -2.29
C ALA A 101 6.48 -5.83 -1.94
N HIS A 102 7.54 -6.62 -2.09
CA HIS A 102 7.59 -8.06 -1.84
C HIS A 102 6.59 -8.86 -2.69
N MET A 103 6.35 -8.38 -3.91
CA MET A 103 5.38 -8.98 -4.84
C MET A 103 5.91 -10.30 -5.42
N ALA A 104 4.98 -11.20 -5.78
CA ALA A 104 5.29 -12.41 -6.53
C ALA A 104 5.29 -12.12 -8.02
N GLN A 105 4.21 -11.50 -8.52
CA GLN A 105 4.07 -11.13 -9.92
C GLN A 105 3.70 -9.66 -10.04
N ILE A 106 4.26 -9.01 -11.05
CA ILE A 106 3.94 -7.63 -11.40
C ILE A 106 3.16 -7.68 -12.73
N LYS A 107 1.94 -7.13 -12.73
CA LYS A 107 1.03 -7.18 -13.89
C LYS A 107 0.93 -5.85 -14.62
N VAL A 108 1.74 -4.89 -14.25
CA VAL A 108 1.77 -3.55 -14.86
C VAL A 108 3.19 -3.23 -15.29
N ARG A 109 3.35 -2.20 -16.10
CA ARG A 109 4.66 -1.75 -16.60
C ARG A 109 4.84 -0.26 -16.36
N LYS A 110 6.07 0.18 -16.33
CA LYS A 110 6.43 1.58 -16.19
C LYS A 110 5.74 2.43 -17.27
N GLY A 111 5.10 3.51 -16.86
CA GLY A 111 4.38 4.41 -17.75
C GLY A 111 2.88 4.10 -17.88
N GLN A 112 2.43 2.95 -17.40
CA GLN A 112 1.03 2.55 -17.50
C GLN A 112 0.17 3.37 -16.56
N LYS A 113 -0.98 3.85 -17.06
CA LYS A 113 -2.00 4.47 -16.22
C LYS A 113 -2.81 3.39 -15.53
N VAL A 114 -3.10 3.59 -14.26
CA VAL A 114 -3.91 2.66 -13.46
C VAL A 114 -5.02 3.42 -12.75
N LYS A 115 -6.09 2.74 -12.46
CA LYS A 115 -7.22 3.30 -11.71
C LYS A 115 -7.29 2.68 -10.32
N LYS A 116 -7.86 3.41 -9.38
CA LYS A 116 -8.13 2.91 -8.02
C LYS A 116 -8.87 1.57 -8.12
N GLY A 117 -8.35 0.56 -7.44
CA GLY A 117 -8.92 -0.78 -7.44
C GLY A 117 -8.44 -1.69 -8.57
N GLU A 118 -7.66 -1.18 -9.51
CA GLU A 118 -7.10 -2.01 -10.58
C GLU A 118 -6.00 -2.92 -10.04
N VAL A 119 -6.02 -4.19 -10.42
CA VAL A 119 -5.01 -5.17 -9.98
C VAL A 119 -3.68 -4.85 -10.65
N ILE A 120 -2.63 -4.69 -9.84
CA ILE A 120 -1.29 -4.37 -10.31
C ILE A 120 -0.30 -5.52 -10.16
N GLY A 121 -0.67 -6.54 -9.41
CA GLY A 121 0.17 -7.71 -9.19
C GLY A 121 -0.35 -8.59 -8.08
N THR A 122 0.51 -9.42 -7.52
CA THR A 122 0.14 -10.39 -6.49
C THR A 122 1.13 -10.38 -5.32
N ILE A 123 0.63 -10.75 -4.15
CA ILE A 123 1.43 -10.88 -2.94
C ILE A 123 2.44 -12.03 -3.10
N GLY A 124 3.66 -11.77 -2.68
CA GLY A 124 4.73 -12.75 -2.64
C GLY A 124 5.55 -12.63 -1.38
N ASN A 125 6.78 -13.11 -1.47
CA ASN A 125 7.74 -13.10 -0.37
C ASN A 125 9.13 -12.74 -0.92
N SER A 126 9.17 -11.93 -1.97
CA SER A 126 10.42 -11.53 -2.63
C SER A 126 11.18 -10.47 -1.84
N GLY A 127 12.49 -10.42 -2.03
CA GLY A 127 13.35 -9.48 -1.30
C GLY A 127 13.60 -9.90 0.14
N THR A 128 13.83 -8.91 1.01
CA THR A 128 14.07 -9.14 2.44
C THR A 128 12.74 -9.27 3.17
N SER A 129 12.25 -10.49 3.30
CA SER A 129 10.94 -10.76 3.86
C SER A 129 10.93 -12.13 4.56
N THR A 130 10.15 -12.27 5.63
CA THR A 130 10.03 -13.50 6.42
C THR A 130 8.69 -14.22 6.21
N GLY A 131 7.81 -13.70 5.39
CA GLY A 131 6.54 -14.32 5.08
C GLY A 131 5.77 -13.55 4.04
N PRO A 132 4.78 -14.19 3.37
CA PRO A 132 4.00 -13.53 2.33
C PRO A 132 3.24 -12.32 2.86
N HIS A 133 3.48 -11.15 2.27
CA HIS A 133 2.80 -9.91 2.64
C HIS A 133 2.99 -8.87 1.54
N CYS A 134 2.20 -7.80 1.61
CA CYS A 134 2.39 -6.59 0.83
C CYS A 134 2.90 -5.49 1.76
N HIS A 135 4.12 -5.06 1.56
CA HIS A 135 4.65 -3.87 2.23
C HIS A 135 4.17 -2.66 1.43
N TYR A 136 3.42 -1.78 2.07
CA TYR A 136 2.77 -0.65 1.43
C TYR A 136 3.23 0.65 2.07
N GLU A 137 3.74 1.56 1.23
CA GLU A 137 4.16 2.89 1.68
C GLU A 137 3.36 3.97 0.96
N VAL A 138 3.03 5.02 1.69
CA VAL A 138 2.50 6.27 1.14
C VAL A 138 3.54 7.36 1.35
N HIS A 139 3.90 8.03 0.27
CA HIS A 139 4.84 9.15 0.30
C HIS A 139 4.10 10.43 -0.09
N LEU A 140 4.23 11.47 0.72
CA LEU A 140 3.67 12.78 0.45
C LEU A 140 4.83 13.78 0.30
N TYR A 141 4.95 14.38 -0.89
CA TYR A 141 6.06 15.27 -1.24
C TYR A 141 7.43 14.66 -0.94
N GLY A 142 7.60 13.40 -1.29
CA GLY A 142 8.86 12.67 -1.17
C GLY A 142 9.16 12.13 0.22
N LYS A 143 8.26 12.30 1.19
CA LYS A 143 8.47 11.82 2.57
C LYS A 143 7.47 10.71 2.90
N PRO A 144 7.90 9.58 3.50
CA PRO A 144 6.98 8.56 3.95
C PRO A 144 6.09 9.10 5.07
N VAL A 145 4.81 8.76 5.00
CA VAL A 145 3.81 9.10 6.03
C VAL A 145 3.10 7.82 6.45
N ASN A 146 2.38 7.87 7.58
CA ASN A 146 1.66 6.69 8.07
C ASN A 146 0.52 6.32 7.12
N PRO A 147 0.59 5.19 6.41
CA PRO A 147 -0.43 4.82 5.43
C PRO A 147 -1.82 4.55 6.02
N ILE A 148 -1.92 4.34 7.33
CA ILE A 148 -3.21 4.02 7.98
C ILE A 148 -4.24 5.13 7.76
N HIS A 149 -3.78 6.38 7.64
CA HIS A 149 -4.66 7.52 7.41
C HIS A 149 -5.25 7.55 5.99
N TYR A 150 -4.77 6.69 5.10
CA TYR A 150 -5.16 6.63 3.69
C TYR A 150 -5.80 5.29 3.33
N CYS A 151 -6.35 4.57 4.32
CA CYS A 151 -6.94 3.25 4.13
C CYS A 151 -8.39 3.17 4.61
N MET A 152 -9.11 4.29 4.62
CA MET A 152 -10.44 4.37 5.24
C MET A 152 -11.59 3.93 4.32
N ASP A 153 -11.43 4.08 3.01
CA ASP A 153 -12.53 3.79 2.07
C ASP A 153 -12.89 2.30 2.10
N GLY A 154 -14.17 2.03 2.12
CA GLY A 154 -14.70 0.68 2.17
C GLY A 154 -14.72 0.06 3.55
N LEU A 155 -14.32 0.78 4.58
CA LEU A 155 -14.35 0.33 5.97
C LEU A 155 -15.42 1.08 6.76
N SER A 156 -16.12 0.36 7.66
CA SER A 156 -16.93 1.01 8.68
C SER A 156 -16.01 1.70 9.70
N PRO A 157 -16.51 2.68 10.47
CA PRO A 157 -15.70 3.28 11.54
C PRO A 157 -15.14 2.25 12.53
N GLN A 158 -15.91 1.21 12.84
CA GLN A 158 -15.47 0.14 13.73
C GLN A 158 -14.35 -0.70 13.11
N GLU A 159 -14.49 -1.08 11.84
CA GLU A 159 -13.45 -1.83 11.11
C GLU A 159 -12.17 -1.03 11.01
N TYR A 160 -12.26 0.26 10.75
CA TYR A 160 -11.10 1.14 10.70
C TYR A 160 -10.41 1.22 12.07
N GLN A 161 -11.18 1.38 13.14
CA GLN A 161 -10.62 1.44 14.49
C GLN A 161 -9.92 0.14 14.88
N GLU A 162 -10.48 -1.01 14.52
CA GLU A 162 -9.84 -2.31 14.75
C GLU A 162 -8.53 -2.44 13.99
N MET A 163 -8.49 -1.94 12.75
CA MET A 163 -7.27 -1.95 11.93
C MET A 163 -6.19 -1.08 12.56
N VAL A 164 -6.54 0.12 13.03
CA VAL A 164 -5.60 1.04 13.70
C VAL A 164 -5.03 0.38 14.95
N GLU A 165 -5.88 -0.20 15.79
CA GLU A 165 -5.43 -0.85 17.03
C GLU A 165 -4.48 -2.01 16.75
N LYS A 166 -4.78 -2.85 15.77
CA LYS A 166 -3.91 -3.97 15.41
C LYS A 166 -2.58 -3.52 14.85
N ALA A 167 -2.58 -2.48 14.03
CA ALA A 167 -1.35 -1.92 13.49
C ALA A 167 -0.45 -1.35 14.60
N GLU A 168 -1.05 -0.72 15.61
CA GLU A 168 -0.31 -0.16 16.75
C GLU A 168 0.22 -1.24 17.70
N MET A 169 -0.49 -2.34 17.86
CA MET A 169 -0.09 -3.43 18.75
C MET A 169 1.09 -4.23 18.20
N ALA A 170 1.25 -4.31 16.89
CA ALA A 170 2.34 -5.07 16.28
C ALA A 170 3.67 -4.39 16.57
N ASN A 171 4.65 -5.15 17.11
CA ASN A 171 5.96 -4.61 17.47
C ASN A 171 7.09 -5.15 16.57
N GLN A 172 6.76 -5.93 15.55
CA GLN A 172 7.71 -6.52 14.62
C GLN A 172 7.17 -6.41 13.20
N SER A 173 8.01 -5.94 12.27
CA SER A 173 7.66 -5.92 10.84
C SER A 173 7.95 -7.27 10.20
N PHE A 174 7.46 -7.48 8.96
CA PHE A 174 7.74 -8.68 8.16
C PHE A 174 8.89 -8.47 7.16
N ASP A 175 9.47 -7.28 7.14
CA ASP A 175 10.55 -6.92 6.21
C ASP A 175 11.70 -6.11 6.82
#